data_438c0238e60bfce6523fff14922673e5
#
_entry.id   438c0238e60bfce6523fff14922673e5
#
_cell.length_a   1.000
_cell.length_b   1.000
_cell.length_c   1.000
_cell.angle_alpha   90.00
_cell.angle_beta   90.00
_cell.angle_gamma   90.00
#
_symmetry.space_group_name_H-M   'P 1'
#
loop_
_entity.id
_entity.type
_entity.pdbx_description
1 polymer ?
#
loop_
_entity_poly.entity_id
_entity_poly.type
_entity_poly.pdbx_seq_one_letter_code
_entity_poly.pdbx_strand_id
1 'polypeptide(L)'
;LRTRRQRQMCIRDRYEGVGPDHPFSGEKLSAVMAFYKVADIHEAVALTNAIQEYQGMGHSCGIYSNSDENIITLASGTKTSRVMVNQPQAPSNSGNLWNGMRQTFSLGCGSWGGNSTNENINWKHLVNITWVSKPLAQVKTLPGDKELFGDVIAKLG
;
A
#
# COMPACT_ATOMS: atom_id res chain seq x y z
N LEU A 1 9.70 -39.73 10.29
CA LEU A 1 10.93 -39.64 9.47
C LEU A 1 10.84 -38.59 8.32
N ARG A 2 9.65 -38.22 7.84
CA ARG A 2 9.47 -37.19 6.81
C ARG A 2 9.72 -35.75 7.31
N THR A 3 9.49 -35.48 8.58
CA THR A 3 9.56 -34.13 9.16
C THR A 3 10.99 -33.61 9.37
N ARG A 4 11.98 -34.45 9.53
CA ARG A 4 13.38 -34.01 9.73
C ARG A 4 14.06 -33.54 8.45
N ARG A 5 13.79 -34.19 7.31
CA ARG A 5 14.34 -33.79 6.00
C ARG A 5 13.68 -32.50 5.48
N GLN A 6 12.37 -32.31 5.71
CA GLN A 6 11.68 -31.06 5.35
C GLN A 6 12.16 -29.85 6.17
N ARG A 7 12.43 -30.03 7.48
CA ARG A 7 13.00 -28.97 8.32
C ARG A 7 14.44 -28.61 7.94
N GLN A 8 15.22 -29.53 7.44
CA GLN A 8 16.59 -29.25 6.98
C GLN A 8 16.64 -28.57 5.61
N MET A 9 15.69 -28.80 4.73
CA MET A 9 15.57 -28.07 3.46
C MET A 9 15.18 -26.60 3.65
N CYS A 10 14.31 -26.29 4.61
CA CYS A 10 13.90 -24.91 4.88
C CYS A 10 14.98 -24.06 5.60
N ILE A 11 16.04 -24.65 6.13
CA ILE A 11 17.10 -23.94 6.88
C ILE A 11 18.35 -23.70 6.03
N ARG A 12 18.51 -24.36 4.88
CA ARG A 12 19.77 -24.38 4.13
C ARG A 12 19.95 -23.29 3.10
N ASP A 13 18.85 -22.71 2.60
CA ASP A 13 18.94 -21.72 1.53
C ASP A 13 18.47 -20.37 2.04
N ARG A 14 19.40 -19.64 2.70
CA ARG A 14 19.25 -18.24 3.01
C ARG A 14 19.53 -17.46 1.75
N TYR A 15 18.49 -17.17 0.99
CA TYR A 15 18.56 -16.23 -0.11
C TYR A 15 18.44 -14.81 0.48
N GLU A 16 19.55 -14.09 0.51
CA GLU A 16 19.59 -12.70 0.93
C GLU A 16 19.65 -11.84 -0.33
N GLY A 17 18.67 -10.96 -0.52
CA GLY A 17 18.64 -10.01 -1.64
C GLY A 17 17.25 -9.83 -2.23
N VAL A 18 17.12 -8.76 -2.99
CA VAL A 18 15.88 -8.34 -3.65
C VAL A 18 16.19 -7.95 -5.09
N GLY A 19 15.23 -8.19 -5.99
CA GLY A 19 15.32 -7.75 -7.38
C GLY A 19 15.61 -8.87 -8.37
N PRO A 20 15.99 -8.52 -9.61
CA PRO A 20 16.15 -9.47 -10.71
C PRO A 20 17.17 -10.59 -10.44
N ASP A 21 18.25 -10.28 -9.72
CA ASP A 21 19.28 -11.27 -9.35
C ASP A 21 18.82 -12.20 -8.23
N HIS A 22 17.70 -11.87 -7.59
CA HIS A 22 17.08 -12.61 -6.50
C HIS A 22 15.60 -12.89 -6.79
N PRO A 23 15.25 -13.71 -7.79
CA PRO A 23 13.87 -13.87 -8.28
C PRO A 23 12.89 -14.38 -7.23
N PHE A 24 13.39 -15.06 -6.18
CA PHE A 24 12.56 -15.49 -5.05
C PHE A 24 12.12 -14.34 -4.13
N SER A 25 12.60 -13.12 -4.33
CA SER A 25 12.10 -11.93 -3.64
C SER A 25 10.73 -11.47 -4.17
N GLY A 26 10.41 -11.77 -5.41
CA GLY A 26 9.14 -11.41 -6.04
C GLY A 26 7.97 -12.33 -5.69
N GLU A 27 6.82 -12.05 -6.30
CA GLU A 27 5.61 -12.85 -6.14
C GLU A 27 5.78 -14.24 -6.75
N LYS A 28 5.36 -15.28 -6.05
CA LYS A 28 5.54 -16.67 -6.44
C LYS A 28 4.26 -17.44 -6.72
N LEU A 29 3.08 -16.89 -6.39
CA LEU A 29 1.76 -17.52 -6.52
C LEU A 29 1.74 -19.01 -6.11
N SER A 30 2.43 -19.34 -5.04
CA SER A 30 2.64 -20.68 -4.53
C SER A 30 2.76 -20.70 -3.00
N ALA A 31 2.88 -21.89 -2.41
CA ALA A 31 3.10 -22.06 -0.97
C ALA A 31 4.53 -21.67 -0.50
N VAL A 32 5.34 -21.10 -1.38
CA VAL A 32 6.70 -20.63 -1.07
C VAL A 32 6.68 -19.14 -0.80
N MET A 33 7.30 -18.69 0.30
CA MET A 33 7.47 -17.27 0.60
C MET A 33 8.92 -16.95 0.94
N ALA A 34 9.34 -15.74 0.61
CA ALA A 34 10.57 -15.16 1.11
C ALA A 34 10.35 -14.60 2.52
N PHE A 35 11.34 -14.73 3.37
CA PHE A 35 11.31 -14.21 4.73
C PHE A 35 12.57 -13.41 5.01
N TYR A 36 12.40 -12.18 5.44
CA TYR A 36 13.48 -11.25 5.74
C TYR A 36 13.39 -10.80 7.20
N LYS A 37 14.54 -10.65 7.83
CA LYS A 37 14.65 -10.06 9.17
C LYS A 37 15.14 -8.62 9.02
N VAL A 38 14.44 -7.69 9.64
CA VAL A 38 14.76 -6.26 9.66
C VAL A 38 14.92 -5.78 11.09
N ALA A 39 15.63 -4.67 11.28
CA ALA A 39 15.91 -4.12 12.60
C ALA A 39 14.72 -3.31 13.14
N ASP A 40 14.06 -2.55 12.27
CA ASP A 40 12.98 -1.65 12.63
C ASP A 40 11.96 -1.44 11.51
N ILE A 41 10.97 -0.58 11.75
CA ILE A 41 9.90 -0.27 10.81
C ILE A 41 10.40 0.48 9.57
N HIS A 42 11.45 1.29 9.69
CA HIS A 42 11.99 2.07 8.57
C HIS A 42 12.73 1.16 7.58
N GLU A 43 13.50 0.21 8.11
CA GLU A 43 14.11 -0.83 7.27
C GLU A 43 13.05 -1.72 6.61
N ALA A 44 11.96 -2.05 7.33
CA ALA A 44 10.81 -2.78 6.77
C ALA A 44 10.17 -2.02 5.60
N VAL A 45 9.97 -0.71 5.73
CA VAL A 45 9.44 0.16 4.67
C VAL A 45 10.36 0.17 3.45
N ALA A 46 11.66 0.36 3.67
CA ALA A 46 12.65 0.37 2.59
C ALA A 46 12.68 -0.96 1.83
N LEU A 47 12.71 -2.07 2.56
CA LEU A 47 12.70 -3.41 1.98
C LEU A 47 11.39 -3.71 1.23
N THR A 48 10.25 -3.32 1.79
CA THR A 48 8.93 -3.47 1.15
C THR A 48 8.89 -2.73 -0.18
N ASN A 49 9.36 -1.50 -0.22
CA ASN A 49 9.43 -0.72 -1.46
C ASN A 49 10.36 -1.36 -2.49
N ALA A 50 11.54 -1.85 -2.08
CA ALA A 50 12.48 -2.52 -2.97
C ALA A 50 11.89 -3.81 -3.60
N ILE A 51 11.17 -4.60 -2.79
CA ILE A 51 10.45 -5.79 -3.30
C ILE A 51 9.37 -5.39 -4.29
N GLN A 52 8.60 -4.34 -3.99
CA GLN A 52 7.51 -3.86 -4.83
C GLN A 52 8.02 -3.20 -6.12
N GLU A 53 9.15 -2.52 -6.10
CA GLU A 53 9.80 -2.00 -7.31
C GLU A 53 10.18 -3.12 -8.27
N TYR A 54 10.57 -4.28 -7.75
CA TYR A 54 10.82 -5.45 -8.56
C TYR A 54 9.52 -6.06 -9.11
N GLN A 55 8.52 -6.27 -8.23
CA GLN A 55 7.21 -6.83 -8.63
C GLN A 55 6.09 -6.31 -7.72
N GLY A 56 5.03 -5.79 -8.33
CA GLY A 56 3.79 -5.48 -7.62
C GLY A 56 3.67 -4.06 -7.09
N MET A 57 4.43 -3.11 -7.62
CA MET A 57 4.34 -1.70 -7.22
C MET A 57 2.91 -1.17 -7.29
N GLY A 58 2.49 -0.50 -6.22
CA GLY A 58 1.17 0.10 -6.11
C GLY A 58 0.06 -0.86 -5.68
N HIS A 59 0.29 -2.16 -5.63
CA HIS A 59 -0.80 -3.11 -5.35
C HIS A 59 -1.23 -3.06 -3.88
N SER A 60 -0.51 -3.69 -2.99
CA SER A 60 -0.85 -3.75 -1.57
C SER A 60 0.29 -4.31 -0.71
N CYS A 61 0.25 -3.99 0.57
CA CYS A 61 1.03 -4.67 1.59
C CYS A 61 0.18 -4.91 2.84
N GLY A 62 0.76 -5.56 3.85
CA GLY A 62 0.09 -5.80 5.11
C GLY A 62 1.02 -5.65 6.29
N ILE A 63 0.45 -5.37 7.45
CA ILE A 63 1.16 -5.28 8.73
C ILE A 63 0.35 -5.96 9.83
N TYR A 64 1.03 -6.72 10.67
CA TYR A 64 0.51 -7.20 11.95
C TYR A 64 1.22 -6.43 13.06
N SER A 65 0.52 -5.49 13.67
CA SER A 65 1.07 -4.60 14.70
C SER A 65 -0.03 -4.06 15.60
N ASN A 66 0.31 -3.81 16.88
CA ASN A 66 -0.53 -3.08 17.83
C ASN A 66 -0.05 -1.62 18.01
N SER A 67 0.99 -1.19 17.29
CA SER A 67 1.50 0.17 17.30
C SER A 67 0.93 0.95 16.13
N ASP A 68 0.07 1.94 16.43
CA ASP A 68 -0.46 2.86 15.42
C ASP A 68 0.65 3.64 14.72
N GLU A 69 1.71 3.99 15.43
CA GLU A 69 2.88 4.66 14.86
C GLU A 69 3.53 3.82 13.75
N ASN A 70 3.77 2.52 14.01
CA ASN A 70 4.32 1.61 13.00
C ASN A 70 3.36 1.42 11.81
N ILE A 71 2.06 1.35 12.08
CA ILE A 71 1.03 1.22 11.04
C ILE A 71 1.05 2.45 10.12
N ILE A 72 1.05 3.64 10.69
CA ILE A 72 1.08 4.90 9.95
C ILE A 72 2.42 5.07 9.20
N THR A 73 3.54 4.73 9.84
CA THR A 73 4.87 4.77 9.22
C THR A 73 4.94 3.86 7.99
N LEU A 74 4.45 2.63 8.09
CA LEU A 74 4.37 1.74 6.93
C LEU A 74 3.44 2.29 5.85
N ALA A 75 2.24 2.72 6.22
CA ALA A 75 1.22 3.18 5.28
C ALA A 75 1.65 4.43 4.51
N SER A 76 2.33 5.37 5.18
CA SER A 76 2.83 6.60 4.54
C SER A 76 4.15 6.41 3.80
N GLY A 77 4.94 5.42 4.19
CA GLY A 77 6.26 5.16 3.60
C GLY A 77 6.26 4.20 2.42
N THR A 78 5.21 3.40 2.22
CA THR A 78 5.14 2.42 1.12
C THR A 78 4.37 2.94 -0.09
N LYS A 79 4.83 2.56 -1.29
CA LYS A 79 4.19 2.89 -2.57
C LYS A 79 3.07 1.90 -2.88
N THR A 80 2.04 1.85 -2.02
CA THR A 80 0.90 0.92 -2.16
C THR A 80 -0.44 1.62 -2.07
N SER A 81 -1.41 1.10 -2.78
CA SER A 81 -2.80 1.60 -2.73
C SER A 81 -3.59 1.06 -1.54
N ARG A 82 -3.10 0.01 -0.88
CA ARG A 82 -3.79 -0.66 0.22
C ARG A 82 -2.80 -1.19 1.24
N VAL A 83 -3.07 -0.92 2.51
CA VAL A 83 -2.36 -1.52 3.63
C VAL A 83 -3.35 -2.30 4.49
N MET A 84 -3.16 -3.61 4.59
CA MET A 84 -4.01 -4.50 5.38
C MET A 84 -3.46 -4.63 6.78
N VAL A 85 -4.19 -4.15 7.78
CA VAL A 85 -3.77 -4.16 9.18
C VAL A 85 -4.41 -5.31 9.91
N ASN A 86 -3.59 -6.18 10.53
CA ASN A 86 -4.02 -7.29 11.37
C ASN A 86 -5.05 -8.24 10.71
N GLN A 87 -4.93 -8.44 9.40
CA GLN A 87 -5.81 -9.31 8.62
C GLN A 87 -5.05 -9.96 7.47
N PRO A 88 -5.50 -11.12 6.96
CA PRO A 88 -4.88 -11.77 5.80
C PRO A 88 -4.94 -10.87 4.58
N GLN A 89 -3.80 -10.61 3.95
CA GLN A 89 -3.70 -9.65 2.85
C GLN A 89 -4.53 -10.04 1.62
N ALA A 90 -4.36 -11.26 1.12
CA ALA A 90 -4.97 -11.69 -0.14
C ALA A 90 -6.51 -11.57 -0.14
N PRO A 91 -7.26 -12.14 0.81
CA PRO A 91 -8.72 -12.02 0.82
C PRO A 91 -9.20 -10.61 1.20
N SER A 92 -8.40 -9.84 1.93
CA SER A 92 -8.81 -8.52 2.43
C SER A 92 -8.66 -7.42 1.40
N ASN A 93 -7.69 -7.52 0.49
CA ASN A 93 -7.50 -6.55 -0.59
C ASN A 93 -8.74 -6.35 -1.46
N SER A 94 -9.42 -7.44 -1.76
CA SER A 94 -10.63 -7.44 -2.61
C SER A 94 -11.86 -6.89 -1.90
N GLY A 95 -11.72 -6.47 -0.65
CA GLY A 95 -12.83 -6.01 0.16
C GLY A 95 -13.67 -7.16 0.72
N ASN A 96 -14.24 -6.95 1.87
CA ASN A 96 -15.12 -7.91 2.53
C ASN A 96 -16.01 -7.23 3.59
N LEU A 97 -16.86 -8.01 4.25
CA LEU A 97 -17.84 -7.48 5.20
C LEU A 97 -17.23 -6.96 6.50
N TRP A 98 -16.00 -7.37 6.85
CA TRP A 98 -15.36 -6.99 8.12
C TRP A 98 -14.36 -5.82 8.00
N ASN A 99 -13.94 -5.44 6.79
CA ASN A 99 -13.00 -4.33 6.63
C ASN A 99 -13.57 -3.08 5.95
N GLY A 100 -14.85 -3.12 5.57
CA GLY A 100 -15.55 -1.98 4.99
C GLY A 100 -15.10 -1.55 3.60
N MET A 101 -14.12 -2.24 3.01
CA MET A 101 -13.69 -1.98 1.63
C MET A 101 -14.71 -2.56 0.65
N ARG A 102 -14.88 -1.90 -0.50
CA ARG A 102 -15.77 -2.39 -1.56
C ARG A 102 -15.24 -3.70 -2.13
N GLN A 103 -16.13 -4.69 -2.24
CA GLN A 103 -15.81 -5.98 -2.85
C GLN A 103 -15.60 -5.83 -4.35
N THR A 104 -14.51 -6.41 -4.86
CA THR A 104 -14.15 -6.40 -6.28
C THR A 104 -13.13 -7.48 -6.60
N PHE A 105 -13.07 -7.89 -7.86
CA PHE A 105 -11.98 -8.69 -8.41
C PHE A 105 -10.94 -7.85 -9.17
N SER A 106 -11.19 -6.55 -9.35
CA SER A 106 -10.32 -5.63 -10.07
C SER A 106 -9.83 -4.53 -9.15
N LEU A 107 -8.51 -4.50 -8.94
CA LEU A 107 -7.83 -3.60 -8.03
C LEU A 107 -6.98 -2.60 -8.80
N GLY A 108 -7.20 -1.30 -8.57
CA GLY A 108 -6.32 -0.26 -9.09
C GLY A 108 -5.04 -0.16 -8.26
N CYS A 109 -3.90 0.04 -8.91
CA CYS A 109 -2.59 0.20 -8.29
C CYS A 109 -2.10 1.66 -8.24
N GLY A 110 -2.95 2.61 -8.63
CA GLY A 110 -2.62 4.03 -8.67
C GLY A 110 -1.50 4.37 -9.64
N SER A 111 -0.97 5.57 -9.52
CA SER A 111 0.14 6.05 -10.34
C SER A 111 1.41 5.22 -10.15
N TRP A 112 1.62 4.65 -8.98
CA TRP A 112 2.77 3.75 -8.72
C TRP A 112 2.77 2.52 -9.63
N GLY A 113 1.60 1.97 -9.93
CA GLY A 113 1.44 0.81 -10.82
C GLY A 113 1.03 1.18 -12.25
N GLY A 114 1.08 2.48 -12.61
CA GLY A 114 0.69 2.95 -13.95
C GLY A 114 -0.81 2.86 -14.23
N ASN A 115 -1.64 2.83 -13.18
CA ASN A 115 -3.09 2.77 -13.30
C ASN A 115 -3.74 4.15 -13.11
N SER A 116 -4.89 4.35 -13.74
CA SER A 116 -5.69 5.57 -13.62
C SER A 116 -6.49 5.68 -12.31
N THR A 117 -6.53 4.62 -11.51
CA THR A 117 -7.18 4.61 -10.19
C THR A 117 -6.39 3.76 -9.19
N ASN A 118 -6.50 4.11 -7.92
CA ASN A 118 -5.98 3.34 -6.79
C ASN A 118 -7.09 2.65 -5.97
N GLU A 119 -8.33 2.70 -6.47
CA GLU A 119 -9.49 2.18 -5.75
C GLU A 119 -9.79 0.72 -6.10
N ASN A 120 -10.64 0.10 -5.28
CA ASN A 120 -11.33 -1.12 -5.62
C ASN A 120 -12.39 -0.78 -6.68
N ILE A 121 -12.27 -1.34 -7.88
CA ILE A 121 -13.12 -1.01 -9.02
C ILE A 121 -14.57 -1.39 -8.74
N ASN A 122 -15.47 -0.48 -9.01
CA ASN A 122 -16.91 -0.66 -8.81
C ASN A 122 -17.69 0.08 -9.92
N TRP A 123 -19.01 0.09 -9.83
CA TRP A 123 -19.89 0.64 -10.85
C TRP A 123 -19.56 2.09 -11.24
N LYS A 124 -19.11 2.95 -10.30
CA LYS A 124 -18.79 4.36 -10.58
C LYS A 124 -17.64 4.52 -11.59
N HIS A 125 -16.78 3.52 -11.73
CA HIS A 125 -15.67 3.52 -12.69
C HIS A 125 -16.11 3.11 -14.11
N LEU A 126 -17.34 2.62 -14.24
CA LEU A 126 -17.90 2.10 -15.49
C LEU A 126 -18.94 3.04 -16.10
N VAL A 127 -19.21 4.17 -15.45
CA VAL A 127 -20.21 5.15 -15.91
C VAL A 127 -19.55 6.50 -16.17
N ASN A 128 -20.09 7.23 -17.14
CA ASN A 128 -19.74 8.63 -17.35
C ASN A 128 -20.59 9.51 -16.42
N ILE A 129 -19.93 10.42 -15.72
CA ILE A 129 -20.56 11.36 -14.80
C ILE A 129 -20.53 12.75 -15.42
N THR A 130 -21.72 13.37 -15.51
CA THR A 130 -21.84 14.78 -15.93
C THR A 130 -22.04 15.66 -14.70
N TRP A 131 -21.15 16.63 -14.53
CA TRP A 131 -21.25 17.61 -13.47
C TRP A 131 -22.16 18.77 -13.90
N VAL A 132 -23.15 19.10 -13.07
CA VAL A 132 -23.98 20.30 -13.24
C VAL A 132 -23.60 21.28 -12.12
N SER A 133 -22.98 22.39 -12.49
CA SER A 133 -22.61 23.45 -11.54
C SER A 133 -23.55 24.61 -11.67
N LYS A 134 -24.07 25.09 -10.54
CA LYS A 134 -24.84 26.32 -10.45
C LYS A 134 -24.12 27.34 -9.54
N PRO A 135 -24.23 28.63 -9.80
CA PRO A 135 -23.68 29.63 -8.89
C PRO A 135 -24.22 29.44 -7.47
N LEU A 136 -23.37 29.66 -6.49
CA LEU A 136 -23.82 29.70 -5.09
C LEU A 136 -24.67 30.94 -4.83
N ALA A 137 -25.71 30.79 -4.01
CA ALA A 137 -26.55 31.93 -3.60
C ALA A 137 -25.74 32.97 -2.78
N GLN A 138 -24.72 32.51 -2.06
CA GLN A 138 -23.75 33.36 -1.38
C GLN A 138 -22.36 33.00 -1.89
N VAL A 139 -21.70 33.98 -2.50
CA VAL A 139 -20.31 33.85 -2.95
C VAL A 139 -19.41 33.90 -1.72
N LYS A 140 -18.62 32.87 -1.49
CA LYS A 140 -17.57 32.91 -0.47
C LYS A 140 -16.47 33.87 -0.95
N THR A 141 -16.09 34.81 -0.11
CA THR A 141 -14.89 35.62 -0.35
C THR A 141 -13.66 34.76 -0.24
N LEU A 142 -12.69 34.97 -1.12
CA LEU A 142 -11.39 34.31 -0.98
C LEU A 142 -10.75 34.77 0.33
N PRO A 143 -10.20 33.82 1.14
CA PRO A 143 -9.42 34.19 2.31
C PRO A 143 -8.20 35.03 1.87
N GLY A 144 -7.82 36.02 2.67
CA GLY A 144 -6.65 36.85 2.38
C GLY A 144 -5.34 36.10 2.60
N ASP A 145 -4.25 36.62 2.02
CA ASP A 145 -2.91 36.01 2.13
C ASP A 145 -2.47 35.75 3.57
N LYS A 146 -2.85 36.66 4.48
CA LYS A 146 -2.53 36.51 5.91
C LYS A 146 -3.28 35.35 6.55
N GLU A 147 -4.47 35.03 6.10
CA GLU A 147 -5.28 33.91 6.58
C GLU A 147 -4.78 32.58 6.00
N LEU A 148 -4.40 32.60 4.71
CA LEU A 148 -3.91 31.40 4.02
C LEU A 148 -2.45 31.07 4.33
N PHE A 149 -1.59 32.06 4.49
CA PHE A 149 -0.14 31.91 4.53
C PHE A 149 0.50 32.53 5.77
N GLY A 150 -0.29 32.98 6.77
CA GLY A 150 0.21 33.69 7.94
C GLY A 150 1.33 32.97 8.66
N ASP A 151 1.21 31.65 8.85
CA ASP A 151 2.20 30.81 9.50
C ASP A 151 3.50 30.66 8.67
N VAL A 152 3.39 30.71 7.36
CA VAL A 152 4.53 30.62 6.45
C VAL A 152 5.24 31.98 6.37
N ILE A 153 4.46 33.06 6.24
CA ILE A 153 5.00 34.43 6.20
C ILE A 153 5.75 34.75 7.51
N ALA A 154 5.21 34.33 8.65
CA ALA A 154 5.85 34.52 9.95
C ALA A 154 7.17 33.74 10.13
N LYS A 155 7.39 32.69 9.36
CA LYS A 155 8.63 31.90 9.36
C LYS A 155 9.67 32.41 8.36
N LEU A 156 9.26 33.18 7.37
CA LEU A 156 10.14 33.72 6.31
C LEU A 156 10.60 35.15 6.57
N GLY A 157 9.98 35.89 7.49
CA GLY A 157 10.36 37.22 7.96
C GLY A 157 11.12 37.17 9.24
#